data_0381c2a99c98c776241832035dbfae85
#
_entry.id   0381c2a99c98c776241832035dbfae85
#
_cell.length_a   1.000
_cell.length_b   1.000
_cell.length_c   1.000
_cell.angle_alpha   90.00
_cell.angle_beta   90.00
_cell.angle_gamma   90.00
#
_symmetry.space_group_name_H-M   'P 1'
#
loop_
_entity.id
_entity.type
_entity.pdbx_description
1 polymer ?
#
loop_
_entity_poly.entity_id
_entity_poly.type
_entity_poly.pdbx_seq_one_letter_code
_entity_poly.pdbx_strand_id
1 'polypeptide(L)'
;MERDEIIELSPLEQEINALLNKSGYYIQTYRAIDALNVLSEAQRMMNGQSVHWRIRTAVMKNTGQAYIQLGQLEKGLAYFAQSYEIIEDGDDKAAAAGLLAGYFLRDGKLEEAMKWADKALETVKVADLMIGPYQIKGGIAAAQGDYPKAIELFNQAAAYAEEAHCLTDLAMIISDLAAVYNEMGRMEIALSEMFRAERYAKESRNLDLMFRFVVRRAKIMYKMGKDEEAKALIMTLDEQKN
;
A
#
# COMPACT_ATOMS: atom_id res chain seq x y z
N MET A 1 -23.05 -10.08 7.07
CA MET A 1 -22.97 -10.33 5.63
C MET A 1 -24.13 -9.56 4.99
N GLU A 2 -23.96 -8.25 4.83
CA GLU A 2 -24.84 -7.46 3.96
C GLU A 2 -24.45 -7.83 2.53
N ARG A 3 -25.46 -8.23 1.76
CA ARG A 3 -25.27 -8.56 0.35
C ARG A 3 -24.76 -7.33 -0.36
N ASP A 4 -23.66 -7.47 -1.13
CA ASP A 4 -23.30 -6.50 -2.15
C ASP A 4 -24.55 -6.25 -2.99
N GLU A 5 -25.20 -5.10 -2.83
CA GLU A 5 -26.26 -4.69 -3.72
C GLU A 5 -25.67 -4.65 -5.13
N ILE A 6 -26.17 -5.51 -6.00
CA ILE A 6 -25.81 -5.46 -7.43
C ILE A 6 -26.32 -4.11 -7.92
N ILE A 7 -25.41 -3.14 -8.04
CA ILE A 7 -25.74 -1.83 -8.58
C ILE A 7 -26.00 -2.02 -10.07
N GLU A 8 -27.26 -1.91 -10.49
CA GLU A 8 -27.60 -1.85 -11.91
C GLU A 8 -27.09 -0.51 -12.47
N LEU A 9 -26.05 -0.59 -13.29
CA LEU A 9 -25.46 0.59 -13.92
C LEU A 9 -26.38 1.11 -15.04
N SER A 10 -26.64 2.40 -15.04
CA SER A 10 -27.27 3.11 -16.15
C SER A 10 -26.44 2.98 -17.44
N PRO A 11 -27.00 3.17 -18.64
CA PRO A 11 -26.23 3.14 -19.89
C PRO A 11 -25.01 4.09 -19.86
N LEU A 12 -25.16 5.28 -19.29
CA LEU A 12 -24.07 6.23 -19.10
C LEU A 12 -22.96 5.66 -18.20
N GLU A 13 -23.34 5.04 -17.09
CA GLU A 13 -22.38 4.45 -16.15
C GLU A 13 -21.65 3.23 -16.73
N GLN A 14 -22.32 2.45 -17.59
CA GLN A 14 -21.69 1.37 -18.34
C GLN A 14 -20.61 1.89 -19.31
N GLU A 15 -20.89 2.98 -20.04
CA GLU A 15 -19.90 3.62 -20.91
C GLU A 15 -18.70 4.18 -20.11
N ILE A 16 -18.96 4.86 -19.00
CA ILE A 16 -17.90 5.34 -18.10
C ILE A 16 -17.07 4.19 -17.55
N ASN A 17 -17.71 3.07 -17.17
CA ASN A 17 -17.03 1.90 -16.66
C ASN A 17 -16.12 1.25 -17.72
N ALA A 18 -16.52 1.25 -18.99
CA ALA A 18 -15.65 0.81 -20.08
C ALA A 18 -14.41 1.69 -20.22
N LEU A 19 -14.53 3.01 -20.07
CA LEU A 19 -13.41 3.94 -20.06
C LEU A 19 -12.52 3.73 -18.81
N LEU A 20 -13.10 3.44 -17.66
CA LEU A 20 -12.37 3.09 -16.45
C LEU A 20 -11.50 1.84 -16.63
N ASN A 21 -12.06 0.77 -17.19
CA ASN A 21 -11.31 -0.46 -17.47
C ASN A 21 -10.14 -0.19 -18.42
N LYS A 22 -10.37 0.60 -19.46
CA LYS A 22 -9.33 1.02 -20.41
C LYS A 22 -8.25 1.86 -19.73
N SER A 23 -8.62 2.78 -18.85
CA SER A 23 -7.66 3.58 -18.08
C SER A 23 -6.83 2.72 -17.13
N GLY A 24 -7.45 1.75 -16.46
CA GLY A 24 -6.77 0.78 -15.60
C GLY A 24 -5.69 0.00 -16.35
N TYR A 25 -5.99 -0.49 -17.54
CA TYR A 25 -5.00 -1.14 -18.41
C TYR A 25 -3.83 -0.21 -18.76
N TYR A 26 -4.10 1.06 -19.10
CA TYR A 26 -3.04 2.03 -19.41
C TYR A 26 -2.18 2.34 -18.18
N ILE A 27 -2.77 2.44 -16.98
CA ILE A 27 -2.02 2.63 -15.73
C ILE A 27 -1.10 1.42 -15.47
N GLN A 28 -1.61 0.20 -15.60
CA GLN A 28 -0.83 -1.04 -15.41
C GLN A 28 0.33 -1.17 -16.40
N THR A 29 0.18 -0.64 -17.61
CA THR A 29 1.20 -0.65 -18.66
C THR A 29 2.05 0.63 -18.70
N TYR A 30 2.03 1.45 -17.65
CA TYR A 30 2.79 2.72 -17.52
C TYR A 30 2.52 3.73 -18.64
N ARG A 31 1.30 3.75 -19.19
CA ARG A 31 0.84 4.66 -20.23
C ARG A 31 -0.04 5.76 -19.63
N ALA A 32 0.51 6.52 -18.69
CA ALA A 32 -0.24 7.49 -17.89
C ALA A 32 -0.93 8.59 -18.74
N ILE A 33 -0.33 9.03 -19.84
CA ILE A 33 -0.93 10.05 -20.73
C ILE A 33 -2.18 9.49 -21.41
N ASP A 34 -2.11 8.25 -21.91
CA ASP A 34 -3.28 7.60 -22.53
C ASP A 34 -4.39 7.39 -21.50
N ALA A 35 -4.02 7.03 -20.26
CA ALA A 35 -4.99 6.92 -19.16
C ALA A 35 -5.70 8.27 -18.91
N LEU A 36 -4.95 9.38 -18.83
CA LEU A 36 -5.52 10.71 -18.62
C LEU A 36 -6.45 11.15 -19.76
N ASN A 37 -6.13 10.82 -21.01
CA ASN A 37 -6.98 11.12 -22.16
C ASN A 37 -8.36 10.45 -22.03
N VAL A 38 -8.36 9.15 -21.71
CA VAL A 38 -9.60 8.36 -21.52
C VAL A 38 -10.38 8.85 -20.28
N LEU A 39 -9.68 9.17 -19.19
CA LEU A 39 -10.30 9.67 -17.97
C LEU A 39 -10.89 11.07 -18.13
N SER A 40 -10.28 11.92 -18.98
CA SER A 40 -10.84 13.24 -19.33
C SER A 40 -12.18 13.10 -20.06
N GLU A 41 -12.34 12.07 -20.89
CA GLU A 41 -13.60 11.76 -21.54
C GLU A 41 -14.65 11.32 -20.52
N ALA A 42 -14.29 10.38 -19.62
CA ALA A 42 -15.16 9.96 -18.54
C ALA A 42 -15.62 11.12 -17.65
N GLN A 43 -14.70 12.04 -17.31
CA GLN A 43 -15.03 13.24 -16.53
C GLN A 43 -16.01 14.17 -17.27
N ARG A 44 -15.85 14.36 -18.58
CA ARG A 44 -16.79 15.14 -19.39
C ARG A 44 -18.18 14.51 -19.41
N MET A 45 -18.28 13.19 -19.53
CA MET A 45 -19.55 12.47 -19.51
C MET A 45 -20.27 12.59 -18.18
N MET A 46 -19.51 12.64 -17.06
CA MET A 46 -20.07 12.81 -15.72
C MET A 46 -20.53 14.23 -15.41
N ASN A 47 -20.13 15.23 -16.22
CA ASN A 47 -20.41 16.63 -15.91
C ASN A 47 -21.92 16.92 -15.99
N GLY A 48 -22.49 17.43 -14.89
CA GLY A 48 -23.92 17.72 -14.78
C GLY A 48 -24.83 16.49 -14.71
N GLN A 49 -24.28 15.27 -14.67
CA GLN A 49 -25.02 14.02 -14.58
C GLN A 49 -25.02 13.43 -13.18
N SER A 50 -26.10 12.75 -12.81
CA SER A 50 -26.15 11.93 -11.61
C SER A 50 -25.44 10.61 -11.91
N VAL A 51 -24.27 10.38 -11.29
CA VAL A 51 -23.47 9.17 -11.43
C VAL A 51 -23.14 8.67 -10.03
N HIS A 52 -23.25 7.38 -9.82
CA HIS A 52 -22.99 6.75 -8.52
C HIS A 52 -21.59 7.08 -7.99
N TRP A 53 -21.47 7.35 -6.69
CA TRP A 53 -20.22 7.80 -6.07
C TRP A 53 -19.04 6.83 -6.29
N ARG A 54 -19.28 5.51 -6.33
CA ARG A 54 -18.23 4.50 -6.62
C ARG A 54 -17.57 4.71 -7.99
N ILE A 55 -18.35 5.06 -9.01
CA ILE A 55 -17.81 5.35 -10.35
C ILE A 55 -17.04 6.67 -10.34
N ARG A 56 -17.59 7.71 -9.70
CA ARG A 56 -16.90 9.00 -9.56
C ARG A 56 -15.56 8.86 -8.86
N THR A 57 -15.53 8.13 -7.75
CA THR A 57 -14.28 7.89 -6.98
C THR A 57 -13.30 7.05 -7.77
N ALA A 58 -13.74 6.06 -8.54
CA ALA A 58 -12.87 5.26 -9.39
C ALA A 58 -12.18 6.10 -10.48
N VAL A 59 -12.94 7.01 -11.14
CA VAL A 59 -12.37 7.96 -12.11
C VAL A 59 -11.34 8.86 -11.44
N MET A 60 -11.64 9.41 -10.26
CA MET A 60 -10.70 10.25 -9.52
C MET A 60 -9.45 9.47 -9.08
N LYS A 61 -9.60 8.26 -8.55
CA LYS A 61 -8.47 7.41 -8.13
C LYS A 61 -7.55 7.08 -9.32
N ASN A 62 -8.11 6.66 -10.46
CA ASN A 62 -7.30 6.38 -11.65
C ASN A 62 -6.62 7.65 -12.18
N THR A 63 -7.30 8.81 -12.14
CA THR A 63 -6.71 10.10 -12.53
C THR A 63 -5.54 10.46 -11.61
N GLY A 64 -5.72 10.32 -10.30
CA GLY A 64 -4.66 10.53 -9.30
C GLY A 64 -3.46 9.61 -9.53
N GLN A 65 -3.70 8.33 -9.76
CA GLN A 65 -2.64 7.36 -10.04
C GLN A 65 -1.85 7.69 -11.32
N ALA A 66 -2.54 8.12 -12.38
CA ALA A 66 -1.88 8.54 -13.62
C ALA A 66 -1.00 9.78 -13.42
N TYR A 67 -1.44 10.77 -12.63
CA TYR A 67 -0.61 11.92 -12.28
C TYR A 67 0.62 11.53 -11.45
N ILE A 68 0.49 10.60 -10.51
CA ILE A 68 1.62 10.08 -9.72
C ILE A 68 2.64 9.40 -10.64
N GLN A 69 2.21 8.59 -11.61
CA GLN A 69 3.11 7.98 -12.59
C GLN A 69 3.87 9.00 -13.44
N LEU A 70 3.30 10.19 -13.65
CA LEU A 70 3.96 11.31 -14.34
C LEU A 70 4.85 12.16 -13.40
N GLY A 71 5.07 11.73 -12.16
CA GLY A 71 5.84 12.46 -11.16
C GLY A 71 5.11 13.68 -10.55
N GLN A 72 3.81 13.88 -10.86
CA GLN A 72 2.99 14.97 -10.33
C GLN A 72 2.27 14.52 -9.05
N LEU A 73 3.07 14.20 -8.00
CA LEU A 73 2.57 13.60 -6.76
C LEU A 73 1.47 14.44 -6.11
N GLU A 74 1.69 15.75 -5.91
CA GLU A 74 0.73 16.62 -5.22
C GLU A 74 -0.62 16.65 -5.93
N LYS A 75 -0.60 16.70 -7.26
CA LYS A 75 -1.80 16.68 -8.08
C LYS A 75 -2.55 15.35 -7.96
N GLY A 76 -1.81 14.24 -7.96
CA GLY A 76 -2.37 12.91 -7.74
C GLY A 76 -3.02 12.77 -6.36
N LEU A 77 -2.35 13.25 -5.31
CA LEU A 77 -2.89 13.24 -3.94
C LEU A 77 -4.13 14.13 -3.79
N ALA A 78 -4.20 15.26 -4.51
CA ALA A 78 -5.39 16.09 -4.52
C ALA A 78 -6.62 15.35 -5.09
N TYR A 79 -6.44 14.53 -6.14
CA TYR A 79 -7.52 13.69 -6.66
C TYR A 79 -7.95 12.60 -5.67
N PHE A 80 -7.01 11.97 -4.96
CA PHE A 80 -7.35 11.01 -3.91
C PHE A 80 -8.08 11.65 -2.73
N ALA A 81 -7.66 12.84 -2.29
CA ALA A 81 -8.35 13.58 -1.24
C ALA A 81 -9.78 13.98 -1.66
N GLN A 82 -9.96 14.45 -2.91
CA GLN A 82 -11.28 14.72 -3.44
C GLN A 82 -12.15 13.46 -3.51
N SER A 83 -11.57 12.30 -3.86
CA SER A 83 -12.32 11.04 -3.88
C SER A 83 -12.78 10.65 -2.47
N TYR A 84 -11.96 10.85 -1.46
CA TYR A 84 -12.30 10.57 -0.06
C TYR A 84 -13.56 11.34 0.41
N GLU A 85 -13.70 12.62 0.01
CA GLU A 85 -14.81 13.45 0.44
C GLU A 85 -16.18 12.97 -0.08
N ILE A 86 -16.21 12.27 -1.22
CA ILE A 86 -17.46 11.81 -1.84
C ILE A 86 -17.75 10.32 -1.60
N ILE A 87 -16.86 9.58 -0.95
CA ILE A 87 -17.10 8.19 -0.55
C ILE A 87 -18.14 8.18 0.56
N GLU A 88 -19.18 7.37 0.42
CA GLU A 88 -20.26 7.23 1.40
C GLU A 88 -20.05 6.05 2.34
N ASP A 89 -19.42 4.98 1.86
CA ASP A 89 -19.14 3.78 2.65
C ASP A 89 -17.93 3.96 3.57
N GLY A 90 -18.03 3.48 4.83
CA GLY A 90 -16.99 3.66 5.84
C GLY A 90 -15.70 2.91 5.55
N ASP A 91 -15.80 1.67 5.06
CA ASP A 91 -14.64 0.84 4.76
C ASP A 91 -13.92 1.31 3.49
N ASP A 92 -14.67 1.69 2.44
CA ASP A 92 -14.11 2.33 1.24
C ASP A 92 -13.42 3.66 1.60
N LYS A 93 -13.98 4.40 2.55
CA LYS A 93 -13.41 5.65 3.07
C LYS A 93 -12.13 5.41 3.85
N ALA A 94 -12.11 4.38 4.71
CA ALA A 94 -10.92 3.95 5.44
C ALA A 94 -9.79 3.53 4.48
N ALA A 95 -10.11 2.75 3.45
CA ALA A 95 -9.15 2.34 2.43
C ALA A 95 -8.55 3.54 1.67
N ALA A 96 -9.38 4.54 1.32
CA ALA A 96 -8.91 5.76 0.66
C ALA A 96 -8.00 6.60 1.57
N ALA A 97 -8.35 6.71 2.86
CA ALA A 97 -7.52 7.40 3.85
C ALA A 97 -6.19 6.67 4.09
N GLY A 98 -6.20 5.34 4.20
CA GLY A 98 -4.99 4.53 4.30
C GLY A 98 -4.05 4.70 3.10
N LEU A 99 -4.60 4.75 1.89
CA LEU A 99 -3.84 5.02 0.68
C LEU A 99 -3.14 6.39 0.74
N LEU A 100 -3.88 7.44 1.11
CA LEU A 100 -3.32 8.79 1.28
C LEU A 100 -2.21 8.82 2.34
N ALA A 101 -2.45 8.19 3.49
CA ALA A 101 -1.46 8.08 4.55
C ALA A 101 -0.15 7.42 4.07
N GLY A 102 -0.26 6.34 3.30
CA GLY A 102 0.90 5.65 2.73
C GLY A 102 1.69 6.52 1.73
N TYR A 103 1.03 7.31 0.91
CA TYR A 103 1.71 8.26 0.02
C TYR A 103 2.42 9.37 0.77
N PHE A 104 1.76 9.99 1.76
CA PHE A 104 2.37 11.04 2.59
C PHE A 104 3.56 10.52 3.40
N LEU A 105 3.49 9.30 3.93
CA LEU A 105 4.63 8.67 4.62
C LEU A 105 5.84 8.51 3.67
N ARG A 106 5.61 8.04 2.45
CA ARG A 106 6.69 7.88 1.45
C ARG A 106 7.28 9.22 0.99
N ASP A 107 6.48 10.29 1.01
CA ASP A 107 6.91 11.65 0.70
C ASP A 107 7.61 12.35 1.90
N GLY A 108 7.70 11.67 3.04
CA GLY A 108 8.29 12.20 4.28
C GLY A 108 7.41 13.20 5.03
N LYS A 109 6.15 13.39 4.62
CA LYS A 109 5.16 14.26 5.26
C LYS A 109 4.48 13.52 6.40
N LEU A 110 5.22 13.40 7.53
CA LEU A 110 4.81 12.53 8.65
C LEU A 110 3.53 12.99 9.34
N GLU A 111 3.31 14.30 9.46
CA GLU A 111 2.11 14.86 10.10
C GLU A 111 0.85 14.56 9.28
N GLU A 112 0.92 14.76 7.96
CA GLU A 112 -0.16 14.44 7.04
C GLU A 112 -0.43 12.93 7.00
N ALA A 113 0.64 12.12 6.98
CA ALA A 113 0.53 10.67 7.04
C ALA A 113 -0.20 10.21 8.31
N MET A 114 0.16 10.76 9.48
CA MET A 114 -0.50 10.46 10.75
C MET A 114 -1.97 10.84 10.71
N LYS A 115 -2.29 12.07 10.27
CA LYS A 115 -3.67 12.56 10.16
C LYS A 115 -4.55 11.64 9.30
N TRP A 116 -4.03 11.17 8.17
CA TRP A 116 -4.79 10.28 7.28
C TRP A 116 -4.88 8.85 7.82
N ALA A 117 -3.85 8.36 8.53
CA ALA A 117 -3.91 7.07 9.20
C ALA A 117 -4.95 7.07 10.34
N ASP A 118 -5.05 8.15 11.12
CA ASP A 118 -6.08 8.31 12.15
C ASP A 118 -7.47 8.35 11.54
N LYS A 119 -7.69 9.11 10.46
CA LYS A 119 -8.97 9.12 9.71
C LYS A 119 -9.37 7.72 9.21
N ALA A 120 -8.41 6.91 8.76
CA ALA A 120 -8.70 5.55 8.36
C ALA A 120 -9.21 4.72 9.55
N LEU A 121 -8.58 4.83 10.72
CA LEU A 121 -8.96 4.10 11.94
C LEU A 121 -10.30 4.57 12.53
N GLU A 122 -10.71 5.82 12.30
CA GLU A 122 -12.01 6.35 12.75
C GLU A 122 -13.21 5.71 12.03
N THR A 123 -13.02 5.28 10.78
CA THR A 123 -14.12 4.84 9.92
C THR A 123 -14.13 3.34 9.64
N VAL A 124 -13.00 2.65 9.87
CA VAL A 124 -12.83 1.23 9.58
C VAL A 124 -13.66 0.34 10.51
N LYS A 125 -14.26 -0.73 9.94
CA LYS A 125 -15.03 -1.73 10.68
C LYS A 125 -14.45 -3.15 10.56
N VAL A 126 -13.60 -3.39 9.58
CA VAL A 126 -13.07 -4.71 9.28
C VAL A 126 -11.56 -4.79 9.54
N ALA A 127 -11.11 -5.94 10.06
CA ALA A 127 -9.74 -6.10 10.56
C ALA A 127 -8.66 -5.92 9.49
N ASP A 128 -8.90 -6.37 8.25
CA ASP A 128 -7.95 -6.28 7.16
C ASP A 128 -7.62 -4.82 6.79
N LEU A 129 -8.58 -3.90 6.91
CA LEU A 129 -8.36 -2.47 6.67
C LEU A 129 -7.65 -1.75 7.83
N MET A 130 -7.53 -2.37 9.01
CA MET A 130 -6.74 -1.83 10.13
C MET A 130 -5.23 -2.05 9.94
N ILE A 131 -4.82 -3.04 9.15
CA ILE A 131 -3.41 -3.40 8.94
C ILE A 131 -2.60 -2.20 8.46
N GLY A 132 -3.00 -1.59 7.34
CA GLY A 132 -2.29 -0.47 6.71
C GLY A 132 -2.10 0.73 7.62
N PRO A 133 -3.16 1.28 8.24
CA PRO A 133 -3.06 2.41 9.16
C PRO A 133 -2.11 2.15 10.34
N TYR A 134 -2.16 0.99 11.00
CA TYR A 134 -1.23 0.65 12.07
C TYR A 134 0.21 0.50 11.56
N GLN A 135 0.43 -0.11 10.41
CA GLN A 135 1.75 -0.22 9.78
C GLN A 135 2.32 1.17 9.46
N ILE A 136 1.51 2.10 8.93
CA ILE A 136 1.92 3.47 8.64
C ILE A 136 2.30 4.21 9.92
N LYS A 137 1.48 4.13 10.97
CA LYS A 137 1.79 4.74 12.27
C LYS A 137 3.07 4.17 12.87
N GLY A 138 3.32 2.86 12.72
CA GLY A 138 4.57 2.22 13.09
C GLY A 138 5.77 2.77 12.32
N GLY A 139 5.62 2.95 11.00
CA GLY A 139 6.63 3.56 10.14
C GLY A 139 6.93 5.01 10.52
N ILE A 140 5.92 5.80 10.89
CA ILE A 140 6.08 7.18 11.37
C ILE A 140 6.88 7.19 12.70
N ALA A 141 6.51 6.34 13.66
CA ALA A 141 7.20 6.24 14.93
C ALA A 141 8.68 5.81 14.73
N ALA A 142 8.93 4.87 13.82
CA ALA A 142 10.29 4.46 13.46
C ALA A 142 11.10 5.61 12.84
N ALA A 143 10.50 6.40 11.94
CA ALA A 143 11.14 7.57 11.33
C ALA A 143 11.46 8.67 12.35
N GLN A 144 10.68 8.78 13.42
CA GLN A 144 10.90 9.69 14.54
C GLN A 144 11.90 9.16 15.57
N GLY A 145 12.37 7.91 15.43
CA GLY A 145 13.28 7.25 16.37
C GLY A 145 12.59 6.68 17.62
N ASP A 146 11.27 6.73 17.70
CA ASP A 146 10.50 6.08 18.77
C ASP A 146 10.31 4.57 18.45
N TYR A 147 11.42 3.84 18.59
CA TYR A 147 11.43 2.42 18.28
C TYR A 147 10.50 1.56 19.18
N PRO A 148 10.36 1.83 20.49
CA PRO A 148 9.39 1.11 21.31
C PRO A 148 7.97 1.24 20.78
N LYS A 149 7.56 2.45 20.42
CA LYS A 149 6.23 2.72 19.85
C LYS A 149 6.06 2.12 18.46
N ALA A 150 7.10 2.15 17.64
CA ALA A 150 7.10 1.50 16.32
C ALA A 150 6.87 -0.01 16.44
N ILE A 151 7.56 -0.69 17.36
CA ILE A 151 7.40 -2.12 17.60
C ILE A 151 5.98 -2.44 18.09
N GLU A 152 5.43 -1.64 19.02
CA GLU A 152 4.06 -1.81 19.49
C GLU A 152 3.05 -1.76 18.32
N LEU A 153 3.15 -0.71 17.48
CA LEU A 153 2.25 -0.47 16.36
C LEU A 153 2.39 -1.54 15.26
N PHE A 154 3.61 -1.97 14.94
CA PHE A 154 3.82 -3.06 13.99
C PHE A 154 3.28 -4.40 14.52
N ASN A 155 3.38 -4.67 15.82
CA ASN A 155 2.78 -5.87 16.41
C ASN A 155 1.25 -5.82 16.35
N GLN A 156 0.63 -4.65 16.54
CA GLN A 156 -0.81 -4.48 16.33
C GLN A 156 -1.20 -4.74 14.88
N ALA A 157 -0.46 -4.18 13.90
CA ALA A 157 -0.68 -4.44 12.48
C ALA A 157 -0.53 -5.95 12.16
N ALA A 158 0.49 -6.61 12.72
CA ALA A 158 0.72 -8.04 12.53
C ALA A 158 -0.44 -8.89 13.08
N ALA A 159 -0.99 -8.55 14.25
CA ALA A 159 -2.13 -9.24 14.82
C ALA A 159 -3.37 -9.16 13.91
N TYR A 160 -3.66 -7.99 13.34
CA TYR A 160 -4.73 -7.83 12.35
C TYR A 160 -4.46 -8.61 11.06
N ALA A 161 -3.20 -8.64 10.58
CA ALA A 161 -2.82 -9.41 9.40
C ALA A 161 -2.95 -10.94 9.64
N GLU A 162 -2.66 -11.41 10.84
CA GLU A 162 -2.87 -12.81 11.24
C GLU A 162 -4.36 -13.15 11.30
N GLU A 163 -5.19 -12.29 11.90
CA GLU A 163 -6.64 -12.45 11.99
C GLU A 163 -7.28 -12.48 10.60
N ALA A 164 -6.84 -11.60 9.70
CA ALA A 164 -7.33 -11.52 8.31
C ALA A 164 -6.69 -12.56 7.38
N HIS A 165 -5.75 -13.39 7.85
CA HIS A 165 -4.96 -14.32 7.04
C HIS A 165 -4.21 -13.67 5.86
N CYS A 166 -3.81 -12.40 6.02
CA CYS A 166 -3.10 -11.61 5.01
C CYS A 166 -1.58 -11.87 5.06
N LEU A 167 -1.13 -13.04 4.57
CA LEU A 167 0.28 -13.46 4.66
C LEU A 167 1.26 -12.46 4.01
N THR A 168 0.87 -11.79 2.93
CA THR A 168 1.70 -10.79 2.25
C THR A 168 1.94 -9.58 3.14
N ASP A 169 0.89 -9.06 3.77
CA ASP A 169 1.00 -7.91 4.67
C ASP A 169 1.79 -8.28 5.93
N LEU A 170 1.52 -9.46 6.50
CA LEU A 170 2.27 -9.99 7.62
C LEU A 170 3.77 -10.08 7.31
N ALA A 171 4.15 -10.56 6.13
CA ALA A 171 5.54 -10.62 5.68
C ALA A 171 6.17 -9.21 5.60
N MET A 172 5.43 -8.22 5.07
CA MET A 172 5.91 -6.84 4.99
C MET A 172 6.10 -6.21 6.38
N ILE A 173 5.13 -6.37 7.28
CA ILE A 173 5.18 -5.84 8.65
C ILE A 173 6.37 -6.43 9.42
N ILE A 174 6.58 -7.74 9.33
CA ILE A 174 7.72 -8.41 10.00
C ILE A 174 9.05 -7.91 9.41
N SER A 175 9.13 -7.65 8.11
CA SER A 175 10.30 -7.03 7.50
C SER A 175 10.53 -5.58 7.99
N ASP A 176 9.47 -4.83 8.31
CA ASP A 176 9.58 -3.50 8.88
C ASP A 176 10.02 -3.57 10.36
N LEU A 177 9.53 -4.53 11.14
CA LEU A 177 10.05 -4.85 12.48
C LEU A 177 11.55 -5.18 12.44
N ALA A 178 11.99 -6.01 11.49
CA ALA A 178 13.42 -6.31 11.30
C ALA A 178 14.23 -5.04 11.02
N ALA A 179 13.71 -4.11 10.24
CA ALA A 179 14.37 -2.83 10.01
C ALA A 179 14.51 -2.01 11.29
N VAL A 180 13.48 -1.93 12.13
CA VAL A 180 13.54 -1.26 13.44
C VAL A 180 14.60 -1.91 14.34
N TYR A 181 14.63 -3.22 14.46
CA TYR A 181 15.66 -3.91 15.25
C TYR A 181 17.08 -3.67 14.71
N ASN A 182 17.25 -3.61 13.39
CA ASN A 182 18.54 -3.29 12.78
C ASN A 182 18.99 -1.84 13.11
N GLU A 183 18.09 -0.86 13.10
CA GLU A 183 18.40 0.53 13.49
C GLU A 183 18.70 0.64 15.00
N MET A 184 18.11 -0.21 15.84
CA MET A 184 18.46 -0.34 17.26
C MET A 184 19.80 -1.06 17.51
N GLY A 185 20.50 -1.55 16.47
CA GLY A 185 21.72 -2.34 16.59
C GLY A 185 21.48 -3.79 17.03
N ARG A 186 20.22 -4.25 17.12
CA ARG A 186 19.85 -5.62 17.52
C ARG A 186 19.84 -6.55 16.31
N MET A 187 21.01 -6.72 15.68
CA MET A 187 21.14 -7.35 14.36
C MET A 187 20.72 -8.82 14.33
N GLU A 188 20.97 -9.59 15.42
CA GLU A 188 20.54 -10.98 15.52
C GLU A 188 19.01 -11.12 15.51
N ILE A 189 18.31 -10.22 16.22
CA ILE A 189 16.85 -10.18 16.23
C ILE A 189 16.37 -9.78 14.83
N ALA A 190 16.97 -8.76 14.22
CA ALA A 190 16.65 -8.34 12.87
C ALA A 190 16.78 -9.48 11.85
N LEU A 191 17.83 -10.29 11.93
CA LEU A 191 18.00 -11.49 11.08
C LEU A 191 16.89 -12.51 11.31
N SER A 192 16.56 -12.80 12.58
CA SER A 192 15.49 -13.73 12.92
C SER A 192 14.14 -13.28 12.32
N GLU A 193 13.81 -11.98 12.46
CA GLU A 193 12.59 -11.44 11.88
C GLU A 193 12.62 -11.49 10.33
N MET A 194 13.78 -11.26 9.70
CA MET A 194 13.89 -11.40 8.23
C MET A 194 13.62 -12.84 7.76
N PHE A 195 14.08 -13.87 8.49
CA PHE A 195 13.75 -15.26 8.17
C PHE A 195 12.25 -15.54 8.30
N ARG A 196 11.58 -14.94 9.31
CA ARG A 196 10.12 -15.05 9.44
C ARG A 196 9.41 -14.38 8.27
N ALA A 197 9.83 -13.18 7.88
CA ALA A 197 9.28 -12.46 6.73
C ALA A 197 9.43 -13.27 5.43
N GLU A 198 10.62 -13.85 5.17
CA GLU A 198 10.86 -14.69 3.99
C GLU A 198 9.95 -15.93 3.97
N ARG A 199 9.71 -16.56 5.12
CA ARG A 199 8.80 -17.70 5.22
C ARG A 199 7.38 -17.32 4.81
N TYR A 200 6.83 -16.23 5.35
CA TYR A 200 5.48 -15.77 4.98
C TYR A 200 5.40 -15.31 3.51
N ALA A 201 6.45 -14.67 2.98
CA ALA A 201 6.51 -14.33 1.56
C ALA A 201 6.49 -15.58 0.66
N LYS A 202 7.16 -16.66 1.08
CA LYS A 202 7.14 -17.95 0.40
C LYS A 202 5.75 -18.60 0.48
N GLU A 203 5.12 -18.61 1.65
CA GLU A 203 3.79 -19.15 1.87
C GLU A 203 2.72 -18.40 1.03
N SER A 204 2.84 -17.09 0.91
CA SER A 204 1.98 -16.25 0.05
C SER A 204 2.31 -16.37 -1.44
N ARG A 205 3.36 -17.13 -1.82
CA ARG A 205 3.86 -17.27 -3.20
C ARG A 205 4.26 -15.93 -3.84
N ASN A 206 4.63 -14.95 -3.05
CA ASN A 206 5.08 -13.65 -3.54
C ASN A 206 6.60 -13.64 -3.74
N LEU A 207 7.04 -14.04 -4.94
CA LEU A 207 8.45 -14.16 -5.28
C LEU A 207 9.18 -12.80 -5.23
N ASP A 208 8.50 -11.71 -5.61
CA ASP A 208 9.11 -10.37 -5.56
C ASP A 208 9.46 -9.97 -4.12
N LEU A 209 8.55 -10.19 -3.17
CA LEU A 209 8.84 -9.97 -1.76
C LEU A 209 9.98 -10.87 -1.26
N MET A 210 9.99 -12.13 -1.64
CA MET A 210 11.10 -13.04 -1.29
C MET A 210 12.44 -12.46 -1.71
N PHE A 211 12.59 -12.04 -2.97
CA PHE A 211 13.84 -11.44 -3.47
C PHE A 211 14.21 -10.18 -2.68
N ARG A 212 13.26 -9.31 -2.43
CA ARG A 212 13.48 -8.08 -1.65
C ARG A 212 13.95 -8.37 -0.23
N PHE A 213 13.38 -9.37 0.42
CA PHE A 213 13.74 -9.73 1.79
C PHE A 213 15.10 -10.41 1.88
N VAL A 214 15.45 -11.27 0.93
CA VAL A 214 16.80 -11.86 0.85
C VAL A 214 17.85 -10.74 0.69
N VAL A 215 17.59 -9.74 -0.14
CA VAL A 215 18.50 -8.57 -0.28
C VAL A 215 18.59 -7.77 1.03
N ARG A 216 17.47 -7.55 1.74
CA ARG A 216 17.49 -6.88 3.05
C ARG A 216 18.29 -7.69 4.07
N ARG A 217 18.11 -9.01 4.12
CA ARG A 217 18.87 -9.91 4.99
C ARG A 217 20.36 -9.86 4.71
N ALA A 218 20.77 -9.93 3.44
CA ALA A 218 22.17 -9.80 3.07
C ALA A 218 22.79 -8.49 3.54
N LYS A 219 22.06 -7.36 3.45
CA LYS A 219 22.51 -6.06 3.99
C LYS A 219 22.75 -6.09 5.50
N ILE A 220 21.88 -6.76 6.27
CA ILE A 220 22.08 -6.93 7.71
C ILE A 220 23.34 -7.79 7.97
N MET A 221 23.50 -8.89 7.23
CA MET A 221 24.68 -9.76 7.35
C MET A 221 25.99 -9.01 7.05
N TYR A 222 26.01 -8.14 6.04
CA TYR A 222 27.17 -7.26 5.78
C TYR A 222 27.47 -6.32 6.95
N LYS A 223 26.45 -5.73 7.56
CA LYS A 223 26.64 -4.87 8.78
C LYS A 223 27.20 -5.67 9.96
N MET A 224 26.98 -6.99 10.01
CA MET A 224 27.52 -7.89 11.01
C MET A 224 28.93 -8.42 10.69
N GLY A 225 29.52 -8.05 9.55
CA GLY A 225 30.81 -8.55 9.07
C GLY A 225 30.75 -9.98 8.50
N LYS A 226 29.56 -10.48 8.15
CA LYS A 226 29.36 -11.80 7.52
C LYS A 226 29.37 -11.69 5.99
N ASP A 227 30.42 -11.11 5.43
CA ASP A 227 30.49 -10.69 4.04
C ASP A 227 30.38 -11.88 3.06
N GLU A 228 31.08 -12.98 3.34
CA GLU A 228 31.08 -14.16 2.46
C GLU A 228 29.72 -14.87 2.45
N GLU A 229 29.08 -14.99 3.62
CA GLU A 229 27.73 -15.54 3.72
C GLU A 229 26.70 -14.67 2.99
N ALA A 230 26.80 -13.33 3.11
CA ALA A 230 25.93 -12.39 2.41
C ALA A 230 26.11 -12.46 0.88
N LYS A 231 27.36 -12.57 0.39
CA LYS A 231 27.65 -12.77 -1.04
C LYS A 231 27.06 -14.07 -1.55
N ALA A 232 27.31 -15.19 -0.86
CA ALA A 232 26.76 -16.50 -1.24
C ALA A 232 25.22 -16.44 -1.32
N LEU A 233 24.57 -15.76 -0.37
CA LEU A 233 23.13 -15.60 -0.36
C LEU A 233 22.61 -14.83 -1.60
N ILE A 234 23.29 -13.75 -2.01
CA ILE A 234 22.90 -13.00 -3.21
C ILE A 234 23.11 -13.84 -4.48
N MET A 235 24.20 -14.62 -4.57
CA MET A 235 24.49 -15.47 -5.73
C MET A 235 23.41 -16.55 -5.95
N THR A 236 22.83 -17.10 -4.88
CA THR A 236 21.71 -18.06 -5.01
C THR A 236 20.46 -17.46 -5.62
N LEU A 237 20.27 -16.14 -5.55
CA LEU A 237 19.15 -15.46 -6.23
C LEU A 237 19.32 -15.38 -7.74
N ASP A 238 20.55 -15.21 -8.22
CA ASP A 238 20.83 -15.15 -9.65
C ASP A 238 20.66 -16.52 -10.34
N GLU A 239 20.96 -17.61 -9.62
CA GLU A 239 20.74 -18.97 -10.11
C GLU A 239 19.25 -19.35 -10.22
N GLN A 240 18.37 -18.76 -9.43
CA GLN A 240 16.92 -19.01 -9.47
C GLN A 240 16.19 -18.19 -10.53
N LYS A 241 16.86 -17.24 -11.20
CA LYS A 241 16.30 -16.43 -12.31
C LYS A 241 16.53 -17.06 -13.70
N ASN A 242 17.40 -18.05 -13.79
CA ASN A 242 17.72 -18.78 -15.04
C ASN A 242 16.98 -20.12 -15.06
#